data_bd2419055d8cf6ade7c95ae118f26a47
#
_entry.id   bd2419055d8cf6ade7c95ae118f26a47
#
_cell.length_a   1.000
_cell.length_b   1.000
_cell.length_c   1.000
_cell.angle_alpha   90.00
_cell.angle_beta   90.00
_cell.angle_gamma   90.00
#
_symmetry.space_group_name_H-M   'P 1'
#
loop_
_entity.id
_entity.type
_entity.pdbx_description
1 polymer ?
#
loop_
_entity_poly.entity_id
_entity_poly.type
_entity_poly.pdbx_seq_one_letter_code
_entity_poly.pdbx_strand_id
1 'polypeptide(L)'
;MAWNGSGTFARLDGQGRTGSTVWDQARAAGVAILSAHHDVHDQDLATGLNNCLTKDGQNAATAAIPFGSQKITGLASGTARTDGTALGQLQDGAVTYAAATVSSTNVYVATLAPAITAYTTGMLLYLEFAAINTASATINVNSVAAKTIKDIYGNALVGGELV
;
A
#
# COMPACT_ATOMS: atom_id res chain seq x y z
N MET A 1 -23.68 11.75 -14.89
CA MET A 1 -22.87 10.92 -13.96
C MET A 1 -23.81 10.34 -12.92
N ALA A 2 -23.80 9.04 -12.78
CA ALA A 2 -24.69 8.34 -11.84
C ALA A 2 -24.27 8.44 -10.37
N TRP A 3 -23.01 8.71 -10.07
CA TRP A 3 -22.50 8.97 -8.73
C TRP A 3 -22.63 10.46 -8.37
N ASN A 4 -23.27 10.76 -7.25
CA ASN A 4 -23.59 12.15 -6.83
C ASN A 4 -22.47 12.88 -6.08
N GLY A 5 -21.26 12.28 -5.98
CA GLY A 5 -20.16 12.83 -5.20
C GLY A 5 -20.25 12.57 -3.68
N SER A 6 -21.37 12.04 -3.19
CA SER A 6 -21.60 11.68 -1.77
C SER A 6 -21.76 10.17 -1.56
N GLY A 7 -21.32 9.38 -2.52
CA GLY A 7 -21.36 7.92 -2.45
C GLY A 7 -22.70 7.28 -2.82
N THR A 8 -23.62 8.03 -3.41
CA THR A 8 -24.89 7.48 -3.90
C THR A 8 -24.89 7.37 -5.40
N PHE A 9 -25.23 6.18 -5.91
CA PHE A 9 -25.44 5.91 -7.32
C PHE A 9 -26.93 6.08 -7.64
N ALA A 10 -27.27 6.99 -8.55
CA ALA A 10 -28.63 7.19 -9.04
C ALA A 10 -28.69 7.00 -10.54
N ARG A 11 -29.60 6.14 -10.99
CA ARG A 11 -29.83 5.87 -12.41
C ARG A 11 -30.39 7.09 -13.12
N LEU A 12 -29.96 7.28 -14.36
CA LEU A 12 -30.47 8.33 -15.27
C LEU A 12 -31.11 7.68 -16.48
N ASP A 13 -32.17 8.27 -17.00
CA ASP A 13 -32.86 7.81 -18.22
C ASP A 13 -32.63 8.72 -19.44
N GLY A 14 -31.80 9.74 -19.29
CA GLY A 14 -31.57 10.74 -20.34
C GLY A 14 -32.73 11.75 -20.53
N GLN A 15 -33.84 11.60 -19.79
CA GLN A 15 -35.04 12.46 -19.85
C GLN A 15 -35.20 13.28 -18.55
N GLY A 16 -34.16 13.37 -17.72
CA GLY A 16 -34.20 14.12 -16.46
C GLY A 16 -34.82 13.35 -15.29
N ARG A 17 -35.26 12.11 -15.47
CA ARG A 17 -35.76 11.26 -14.38
C ARG A 17 -34.62 10.42 -13.80
N THR A 18 -34.65 10.21 -12.50
CA THR A 18 -33.59 9.52 -11.77
C THR A 18 -34.15 8.54 -10.74
N GLY A 19 -33.31 7.62 -10.28
CA GLY A 19 -33.61 6.72 -9.17
C GLY A 19 -34.32 5.42 -9.57
N SER A 20 -34.93 4.75 -8.60
CA SER A 20 -35.53 3.41 -8.77
C SER A 20 -36.88 3.42 -9.49
N THR A 21 -37.55 4.54 -9.54
CA THR A 21 -38.92 4.70 -10.10
C THR A 21 -38.94 5.37 -11.46
N VAL A 22 -37.81 5.44 -12.16
CA VAL A 22 -37.67 6.14 -13.44
C VAL A 22 -38.69 5.67 -14.48
N TRP A 23 -38.96 4.37 -14.58
CA TRP A 23 -39.92 3.83 -15.54
C TRP A 23 -41.38 4.02 -15.12
N ASP A 24 -41.67 3.99 -13.82
CA ASP A 24 -43.02 4.33 -13.31
C ASP A 24 -43.35 5.79 -13.54
N GLN A 25 -42.38 6.67 -13.36
CA GLN A 25 -42.53 8.10 -13.67
C GLN A 25 -42.78 8.32 -15.18
N ALA A 26 -42.06 7.58 -16.05
CA ALA A 26 -42.30 7.60 -17.49
C ALA A 26 -43.72 7.15 -17.85
N ARG A 27 -44.16 6.04 -17.26
CA ARG A 27 -45.53 5.51 -17.46
C ARG A 27 -46.58 6.52 -17.00
N ALA A 28 -46.42 7.11 -15.80
CA ALA A 28 -47.35 8.08 -15.25
C ALA A 28 -47.44 9.38 -16.10
N ALA A 29 -46.34 9.73 -16.76
CA ALA A 29 -46.27 10.87 -17.67
C ALA A 29 -46.74 10.53 -19.11
N GLY A 30 -47.18 9.31 -19.36
CA GLY A 30 -47.58 8.85 -20.73
C GLY A 30 -46.44 8.81 -21.73
N VAL A 31 -45.21 8.72 -21.28
CA VAL A 31 -44.02 8.69 -22.12
C VAL A 31 -43.77 7.27 -22.57
N ALA A 32 -43.67 7.02 -23.90
CA ALA A 32 -43.29 5.74 -24.44
C ALA A 32 -41.83 5.41 -24.06
N ILE A 33 -41.57 4.16 -23.64
CA ILE A 33 -40.22 3.67 -23.38
C ILE A 33 -39.60 3.31 -24.72
N LEU A 34 -38.61 4.07 -25.15
CA LEU A 34 -37.89 3.86 -26.40
C LEU A 34 -36.57 3.10 -26.12
N SER A 35 -36.06 2.40 -27.15
CA SER A 35 -34.74 1.74 -27.07
C SER A 35 -33.62 2.71 -26.61
N ALA A 36 -33.66 3.94 -27.14
CA ALA A 36 -32.70 4.98 -26.73
C ALA A 36 -32.72 5.32 -25.21
N HIS A 37 -33.83 5.15 -24.53
CA HIS A 37 -33.91 5.32 -23.08
C HIS A 37 -33.19 4.19 -22.33
N HIS A 38 -33.28 2.97 -22.87
CA HIS A 38 -32.54 1.82 -22.34
C HIS A 38 -31.04 1.97 -22.57
N ASP A 39 -30.64 2.36 -23.79
CA ASP A 39 -29.24 2.54 -24.14
C ASP A 39 -28.55 3.57 -23.21
N VAL A 40 -29.22 4.71 -22.95
CA VAL A 40 -28.72 5.73 -22.01
C VAL A 40 -28.61 5.19 -20.58
N HIS A 41 -29.61 4.42 -20.15
CA HIS A 41 -29.65 3.83 -18.82
C HIS A 41 -28.54 2.77 -18.63
N ASP A 42 -28.36 1.90 -19.62
CA ASP A 42 -27.35 0.84 -19.58
C ASP A 42 -25.94 1.44 -19.66
N GLN A 43 -25.75 2.47 -20.47
CA GLN A 43 -24.48 3.21 -20.52
C GLN A 43 -24.16 3.90 -19.20
N ASP A 44 -25.16 4.45 -18.50
CA ASP A 44 -24.96 5.07 -17.19
C ASP A 44 -24.57 4.02 -16.13
N LEU A 45 -25.19 2.84 -16.15
CA LEU A 45 -24.80 1.70 -15.31
C LEU A 45 -23.36 1.25 -15.60
N ALA A 46 -23.01 1.07 -16.88
CA ALA A 46 -21.68 0.68 -17.29
C ALA A 46 -20.62 1.71 -16.81
N THR A 47 -20.92 3.00 -16.96
CA THR A 47 -20.07 4.08 -16.46
C THR A 47 -19.93 4.04 -14.93
N GLY A 48 -21.02 3.77 -14.21
CA GLY A 48 -21.01 3.62 -12.76
C GLY A 48 -20.14 2.45 -12.31
N LEU A 49 -20.28 1.29 -12.97
CA LEU A 49 -19.49 0.09 -12.69
C LEU A 49 -18.00 0.29 -12.99
N ASN A 50 -17.66 0.99 -14.07
CA ASN A 50 -16.29 1.32 -14.41
C ASN A 50 -15.59 2.21 -13.37
N ASN A 51 -16.34 2.89 -12.51
CA ASN A 51 -15.81 3.67 -11.40
C ASN A 51 -15.71 2.87 -10.09
N CYS A 52 -16.05 1.59 -10.09
CA CYS A 52 -15.90 0.71 -8.93
C CYS A 52 -14.56 0.01 -8.94
N LEU A 53 -14.02 -0.29 -7.75
CA LEU A 53 -12.89 -1.22 -7.64
C LEU A 53 -13.38 -2.66 -7.92
N THR A 54 -12.71 -3.33 -8.84
CA THR A 54 -13.04 -4.72 -9.16
C THR A 54 -12.33 -5.70 -8.23
N LYS A 55 -12.97 -6.85 -7.95
CA LYS A 55 -12.40 -7.90 -7.09
C LYS A 55 -11.13 -8.52 -7.65
N ASP A 56 -10.97 -8.50 -8.95
CA ASP A 56 -9.85 -9.11 -9.69
C ASP A 56 -8.70 -8.12 -9.94
N GLY A 57 -8.83 -6.88 -9.45
CA GLY A 57 -7.81 -5.85 -9.57
C GLY A 57 -7.67 -5.23 -10.96
N GLN A 58 -8.60 -5.51 -11.89
CA GLN A 58 -8.53 -4.95 -13.24
C GLN A 58 -8.76 -3.44 -13.28
N ASN A 59 -9.43 -2.89 -12.27
CA ASN A 59 -9.70 -1.46 -12.18
C ASN A 59 -8.93 -0.86 -11.00
N ALA A 60 -7.90 -0.08 -11.30
CA ALA A 60 -7.09 0.58 -10.29
C ALA A 60 -7.79 1.84 -9.74
N ALA A 61 -7.54 2.17 -8.47
CA ALA A 61 -7.97 3.44 -7.90
C ALA A 61 -7.23 4.60 -8.56
N THR A 62 -7.96 5.60 -9.07
CA THR A 62 -7.41 6.80 -9.69
C THR A 62 -7.37 7.99 -8.72
N ALA A 63 -7.89 7.82 -7.50
CA ALA A 63 -7.88 8.80 -6.42
C ALA A 63 -7.74 8.09 -5.06
N ALA A 64 -7.52 8.85 -3.99
CA ALA A 64 -7.51 8.31 -2.63
C ALA A 64 -8.86 7.67 -2.28
N ILE A 65 -8.82 6.49 -1.67
CA ILE A 65 -10.01 5.75 -1.22
C ILE A 65 -10.26 6.06 0.25
N PRO A 66 -11.34 6.77 0.61
CA PRO A 66 -11.68 7.02 2.00
C PRO A 66 -12.32 5.76 2.61
N PHE A 67 -11.67 5.16 3.59
CA PHE A 67 -12.19 3.97 4.28
C PHE A 67 -13.14 4.31 5.44
N GLY A 68 -13.39 5.58 5.75
CA GLY A 68 -14.39 6.00 6.74
C GLY A 68 -14.17 5.41 8.15
N SER A 69 -12.93 5.32 8.60
CA SER A 69 -12.54 4.67 9.87
C SER A 69 -12.77 3.15 9.90
N GLN A 70 -13.02 2.51 8.76
CA GLN A 70 -13.12 1.06 8.67
C GLN A 70 -11.73 0.43 8.54
N LYS A 71 -11.61 -0.83 8.99
CA LYS A 71 -10.37 -1.60 8.91
C LYS A 71 -10.22 -2.24 7.52
N ILE A 72 -9.00 -2.29 7.03
CA ILE A 72 -8.62 -3.19 5.95
C ILE A 72 -8.20 -4.51 6.62
N THR A 73 -8.92 -5.60 6.34
CA THR A 73 -8.66 -6.93 6.92
C THR A 73 -8.19 -7.90 5.83
N GLY A 74 -7.50 -8.98 6.24
CA GLY A 74 -7.02 -9.98 5.30
C GLY A 74 -5.87 -9.50 4.42
N LEU A 75 -5.15 -8.45 4.85
CA LEU A 75 -3.97 -7.96 4.14
C LEU A 75 -2.86 -9.01 4.24
N ALA A 76 -2.38 -9.50 3.11
CA ALA A 76 -1.20 -10.35 3.06
C ALA A 76 0.05 -9.56 3.45
N SER A 77 1.10 -10.27 3.87
CA SER A 77 2.41 -9.63 4.13
C SER A 77 2.94 -8.95 2.88
N GLY A 78 3.29 -7.67 3.00
CA GLY A 78 3.90 -6.91 1.92
C GLY A 78 5.27 -7.47 1.55
N THR A 79 5.55 -7.59 0.27
CA THR A 79 6.81 -8.12 -0.28
C THR A 79 7.58 -7.08 -1.09
N ALA A 80 6.89 -6.05 -1.55
CA ALA A 80 7.48 -4.90 -2.23
C ALA A 80 7.37 -3.64 -1.36
N ARG A 81 8.23 -2.66 -1.61
CA ARG A 81 8.24 -1.38 -0.86
C ARG A 81 6.98 -0.55 -1.04
N THR A 82 6.18 -0.85 -2.03
CA THR A 82 4.90 -0.18 -2.37
C THR A 82 3.69 -0.90 -1.81
N ASP A 83 3.86 -2.08 -1.21
CA ASP A 83 2.77 -2.85 -0.64
C ASP A 83 2.32 -2.27 0.71
N GLY A 84 1.07 -2.48 1.06
CA GLY A 84 0.58 -2.20 2.41
C GLY A 84 1.22 -3.15 3.43
N THR A 85 1.62 -2.63 4.58
CA THR A 85 2.19 -3.43 5.66
C THR A 85 1.08 -3.99 6.54
N ALA A 86 1.02 -5.31 6.71
CA ALA A 86 0.17 -5.93 7.71
C ALA A 86 0.70 -5.61 9.13
N LEU A 87 -0.20 -5.39 10.08
CA LEU A 87 0.17 -5.06 11.47
C LEU A 87 1.12 -6.10 12.09
N GLY A 88 0.93 -7.39 11.77
CA GLY A 88 1.82 -8.46 12.23
C GLY A 88 3.26 -8.27 11.78
N GLN A 89 3.49 -7.89 10.53
CA GLN A 89 4.86 -7.64 10.02
C GLN A 89 5.58 -6.54 10.83
N LEU A 90 4.83 -5.52 11.28
CA LEU A 90 5.40 -4.45 12.10
C LEU A 90 5.65 -4.93 13.53
N GLN A 91 4.71 -5.68 14.13
CA GLN A 91 4.83 -6.20 15.49
C GLN A 91 5.95 -7.23 15.61
N ASP A 92 6.11 -8.09 14.60
CA ASP A 92 7.16 -9.12 14.54
C ASP A 92 8.53 -8.56 14.12
N GLY A 93 8.62 -7.26 13.79
CA GLY A 93 9.85 -6.64 13.32
C GLY A 93 10.28 -7.05 11.91
N ALA A 94 9.48 -7.80 11.19
CA ALA A 94 9.84 -8.43 9.91
C ALA A 94 10.35 -7.45 8.83
N VAL A 95 9.97 -6.18 8.92
CA VAL A 95 10.39 -5.14 7.96
C VAL A 95 11.58 -4.30 8.42
N THR A 96 12.01 -4.44 9.68
CA THR A 96 13.07 -3.61 10.28
C THR A 96 14.17 -4.43 10.97
N TYR A 97 13.93 -5.71 11.25
CA TYR A 97 14.90 -6.60 11.87
C TYR A 97 15.66 -7.42 10.84
N ALA A 98 16.97 -7.58 11.04
CA ALA A 98 17.78 -8.52 10.30
C ALA A 98 18.92 -9.07 11.16
N ALA A 99 19.22 -10.35 11.01
CA ALA A 99 20.45 -10.95 11.51
C ALA A 99 21.63 -10.52 10.63
N ALA A 100 22.61 -9.87 11.23
CA ALA A 100 23.84 -9.43 10.57
C ALA A 100 24.89 -10.54 10.67
N THR A 101 25.28 -11.10 9.54
CA THR A 101 26.33 -12.13 9.45
C THR A 101 27.69 -11.50 9.18
N VAL A 102 28.75 -12.21 9.54
CA VAL A 102 30.12 -11.75 9.30
C VAL A 102 30.56 -12.13 7.89
N SER A 103 30.92 -11.14 7.09
CA SER A 103 31.51 -11.33 5.75
C SER A 103 33.04 -11.41 5.82
N SER A 104 33.67 -10.64 6.67
CA SER A 104 35.08 -10.71 7.06
C SER A 104 35.27 -10.01 8.42
N THR A 105 36.48 -10.03 8.99
CA THR A 105 36.75 -9.41 10.29
C THR A 105 36.22 -7.98 10.35
N ASN A 106 35.33 -7.70 11.30
CA ASN A 106 34.65 -6.39 11.50
C ASN A 106 33.80 -5.91 10.30
N VAL A 107 33.47 -6.78 9.35
CA VAL A 107 32.61 -6.47 8.19
C VAL A 107 31.36 -7.32 8.27
N TYR A 108 30.23 -6.68 8.48
CA TYR A 108 28.94 -7.33 8.63
C TYR A 108 28.06 -7.07 7.41
N VAL A 109 27.20 -8.03 7.09
CA VAL A 109 26.20 -7.93 6.05
C VAL A 109 24.84 -8.36 6.59
N ALA A 110 23.79 -7.68 6.18
CA ALA A 110 22.42 -8.00 6.57
C ALA A 110 21.48 -7.90 5.38
N THR A 111 20.38 -8.63 5.42
CA THR A 111 19.35 -8.61 4.38
C THR A 111 18.01 -8.37 5.02
N LEU A 112 17.33 -7.33 4.55
CA LEU A 112 15.92 -7.02 4.88
C LEU A 112 15.01 -7.45 3.72
N ALA A 113 13.78 -7.81 4.02
CA ALA A 113 12.72 -8.05 3.07
C ALA A 113 11.46 -7.25 3.48
N PRO A 114 10.98 -6.31 2.64
CA PRO A 114 11.51 -5.88 1.34
C PRO A 114 12.91 -5.23 1.43
N ALA A 115 13.72 -5.43 0.40
CA ALA A 115 15.06 -4.87 0.37
C ALA A 115 15.05 -3.33 0.38
N ILE A 116 15.94 -2.72 1.17
CA ILE A 116 16.17 -1.28 1.08
C ILE A 116 16.96 -0.96 -0.20
N THR A 117 16.72 0.20 -0.77
CA THR A 117 17.42 0.68 -1.98
C THR A 117 18.42 1.81 -1.67
N ALA A 118 18.31 2.42 -0.50
CA ALA A 118 19.20 3.46 -0.01
C ALA A 118 19.09 3.57 1.51
N TYR A 119 20.14 4.05 2.16
CA TYR A 119 20.05 4.52 3.53
C TYR A 119 19.47 5.94 3.56
N THR A 120 18.46 6.16 4.37
CA THR A 120 17.84 7.47 4.58
C THR A 120 18.05 7.94 6.02
N THR A 121 18.24 9.25 6.20
CA THR A 121 18.34 9.84 7.53
C THR A 121 17.08 9.53 8.36
N GLY A 122 17.27 9.05 9.57
CA GLY A 122 16.18 8.64 10.47
C GLY A 122 15.66 7.22 10.24
N MET A 123 16.23 6.45 9.31
CA MET A 123 15.90 5.02 9.16
C MET A 123 16.30 4.27 10.42
N LEU A 124 15.37 3.48 10.96
CA LEU A 124 15.60 2.62 12.12
C LEU A 124 15.70 1.16 11.66
N LEU A 125 16.77 0.49 12.05
CA LEU A 125 17.00 -0.93 11.83
C LEU A 125 17.37 -1.59 13.15
N TYR A 126 16.84 -2.77 13.39
CA TYR A 126 17.24 -3.65 14.50
C TYR A 126 18.13 -4.73 13.92
N LEU A 127 19.40 -4.77 14.36
CA LEU A 127 20.39 -5.71 13.86
C LEU A 127 20.89 -6.59 15.02
N GLU A 128 20.83 -7.90 14.84
CA GLU A 128 21.47 -8.87 15.71
C GLU A 128 22.79 -9.27 15.08
N PHE A 129 23.90 -9.06 15.81
CA PHE A 129 25.23 -9.33 15.29
C PHE A 129 25.68 -10.76 15.64
N ALA A 130 26.09 -11.53 14.63
CA ALA A 130 26.52 -12.91 14.79
C ALA A 130 27.91 -13.07 15.45
N ALA A 131 28.67 -11.99 15.60
CA ALA A 131 29.99 -12.02 16.23
C ALA A 131 30.37 -10.64 16.79
N ILE A 132 31.17 -10.67 17.83
CA ILE A 132 31.75 -9.47 18.46
C ILE A 132 32.75 -8.81 17.51
N ASN A 133 32.78 -7.49 17.50
CA ASN A 133 33.81 -6.72 16.79
C ASN A 133 35.12 -6.64 17.61
N THR A 134 36.23 -6.56 16.94
CA THR A 134 37.57 -6.42 17.56
C THR A 134 38.20 -5.05 17.30
N ALA A 135 37.60 -4.25 16.41
CA ALA A 135 37.98 -2.89 16.06
C ALA A 135 36.80 -2.18 15.42
N SER A 136 37.04 -1.05 14.78
CA SER A 136 36.02 -0.36 13.98
C SER A 136 35.33 -1.33 13.00
N ALA A 137 34.02 -1.26 12.98
CA ALA A 137 33.17 -2.18 12.23
C ALA A 137 32.33 -1.48 11.15
N THR A 138 31.99 -2.22 10.11
CA THR A 138 31.11 -1.74 9.05
C THR A 138 29.94 -2.68 8.85
N ILE A 139 28.81 -2.16 8.38
CA ILE A 139 27.61 -2.90 8.00
C ILE A 139 27.21 -2.56 6.58
N ASN A 140 26.84 -3.56 5.81
CA ASN A 140 26.23 -3.40 4.48
C ASN A 140 24.88 -4.12 4.44
N VAL A 141 23.81 -3.35 4.33
CA VAL A 141 22.45 -3.90 4.26
C VAL A 141 22.00 -3.95 2.81
N ASN A 142 21.49 -5.11 2.36
CA ASN A 142 21.01 -5.34 1.00
C ASN A 142 22.00 -4.91 -0.12
N SER A 143 23.29 -4.96 0.15
CA SER A 143 24.35 -4.54 -0.80
C SER A 143 24.24 -3.07 -1.27
N VAL A 144 23.59 -2.20 -0.51
CA VAL A 144 23.44 -0.79 -0.87
C VAL A 144 24.78 -0.05 -0.82
N ALA A 145 25.49 -0.12 0.30
CA ALA A 145 26.87 0.33 0.53
C ALA A 145 27.29 0.00 1.95
N ALA A 146 28.58 -0.20 2.20
CA ALA A 146 29.09 -0.34 3.55
C ALA A 146 29.07 1.00 4.29
N LYS A 147 28.60 0.99 5.55
CA LYS A 147 28.61 2.13 6.47
C LYS A 147 29.37 1.77 7.74
N THR A 148 30.20 2.68 8.21
CA THR A 148 30.85 2.54 9.51
C THR A 148 29.81 2.59 10.63
N ILE A 149 29.85 1.60 11.51
CA ILE A 149 29.03 1.58 12.72
C ILE A 149 29.69 2.53 13.74
N LYS A 150 28.90 3.36 14.35
CA LYS A 150 29.34 4.37 15.31
C LYS A 150 28.55 4.24 16.59
N ASP A 151 29.17 4.67 17.70
CA ASP A 151 28.47 4.83 18.98
C ASP A 151 27.46 6.00 18.91
N ILE A 152 26.73 6.20 20.00
CA ILE A 152 25.75 7.28 20.11
C ILE A 152 26.38 8.69 20.11
N TYR A 153 27.67 8.80 20.28
CA TYR A 153 28.44 10.05 20.26
C TYR A 153 29.08 10.30 18.89
N GLY A 154 28.92 9.35 17.94
CA GLY A 154 29.49 9.48 16.61
C GLY A 154 30.91 8.97 16.45
N ASN A 155 31.49 8.31 17.44
CA ASN A 155 32.83 7.71 17.38
C ASN A 155 32.76 6.35 16.67
N ALA A 156 33.86 5.96 16.01
CA ALA A 156 34.00 4.60 15.52
C ALA A 156 34.13 3.62 16.69
N LEU A 157 33.55 2.42 16.53
CA LEU A 157 33.67 1.36 17.54
C LEU A 157 35.12 0.93 17.73
N VAL A 158 35.48 0.54 18.94
CA VAL A 158 36.85 0.09 19.29
C VAL A 158 36.94 -1.45 19.27
N GLY A 159 36.14 -2.15 20.01
CA GLY A 159 36.10 -3.60 20.03
C GLY A 159 35.32 -4.08 21.26
N GLY A 160 34.59 -5.20 21.08
CA GLY A 160 33.75 -5.74 22.14
C GLY A 160 32.42 -5.05 22.35
N GLU A 161 31.99 -4.21 21.40
CA GLU A 161 30.78 -3.39 21.53
C GLU A 161 29.57 -3.96 20.76
N LEU A 162 29.81 -4.84 19.81
CA LEU A 162 28.74 -5.59 19.14
C LEU A 162 28.66 -6.99 19.74
N VAL A 163 27.52 -7.35 20.28
CA VAL A 163 27.21 -8.64 20.94
C VAL A 163 25.85 -9.14 20.53
#